data_a54982935a58c02c5d85f1a42a174e89
#
_entry.id   a54982935a58c02c5d85f1a42a174e89
#
_cell.length_a   1.000
_cell.length_b   1.000
_cell.length_c   1.000
_cell.angle_alpha   90.00
_cell.angle_beta   90.00
_cell.angle_gamma   90.00
#
_symmetry.space_group_name_H-M   'P 1'
#
loop_
_entity.id
_entity.type
_entity.pdbx_description
1 polymer ?
#
loop_
_entity_poly.entity_id
_entity_poly.type
_entity_poly.pdbx_seq_one_letter_code
_entity_poly.pdbx_strand_id
1 'polypeptide(L)'
;FMALCLMKRLQMAGNKPIALLGGGTGMIGDPSGRSDMRQMMTPETIQHNCDRFKEQMSKFIDFSEGKALMVNNADWLMNLNYIEVLREVGPHFSVNRMLAAECYKQRMEKGLTFLEFNYMIMQAYDFFALYQRYGCNLQFGGDDQWGNMLAGTELIRRKLGKDASAMTITLLLNSEGKKMGKTQSGAVWLDPDKTSPFEFYQYWRNIADADVLKCIRMLTFLPLEEIDAMDSWEGSQLNKAKEILAYELTKMVHSEEEANKAQESSRALFSQGNA
;
A
#
# COMPACT_ATOMS: atom_id res chain seq x y z
N PHE A 1 -3.53 -1.56 2.20
CA PHE A 1 -3.96 -1.03 3.49
C PHE A 1 -2.75 -0.57 4.32
N MET A 2 -1.75 -1.41 4.57
CA MET A 2 -0.53 -1.08 5.32
C MET A 2 0.16 0.22 4.85
N ALA A 3 0.33 0.39 3.54
CA ALA A 3 0.94 1.60 2.99
C ALA A 3 0.13 2.86 3.33
N LEU A 4 -1.21 2.79 3.34
CA LEU A 4 -2.06 3.91 3.74
C LEU A 4 -1.92 4.23 5.23
N CYS A 5 -1.81 3.20 6.09
CA CYS A 5 -1.57 3.42 7.52
C CYS A 5 -0.22 4.10 7.76
N LEU A 6 0.85 3.69 7.05
CA LEU A 6 2.14 4.34 7.16
C LEU A 6 2.09 5.78 6.64
N MET A 7 1.45 6.01 5.50
CA MET A 7 1.27 7.35 4.94
C MET A 7 0.58 8.29 5.93
N LYS A 8 -0.49 7.80 6.59
CA LYS A 8 -1.20 8.56 7.63
C LYS A 8 -0.31 8.85 8.84
N ARG A 9 0.47 7.87 9.31
CA ARG A 9 1.42 8.08 10.41
C ARG A 9 2.46 9.15 10.08
N LEU A 10 3.00 9.12 8.86
CA LEU A 10 3.94 10.15 8.40
C LEU A 10 3.27 11.52 8.32
N GLN A 11 2.01 11.61 7.89
CA GLN A 11 1.25 12.86 7.92
C GLN A 11 1.03 13.36 9.35
N MET A 12 0.63 12.49 10.28
CA MET A 12 0.45 12.83 11.69
C MET A 12 1.77 13.32 12.34
N ALA A 13 2.91 12.80 11.88
CA ALA A 13 4.23 13.24 12.31
C ALA A 13 4.71 14.55 11.66
N GLY A 14 3.84 15.25 10.92
CA GLY A 14 4.12 16.54 10.31
C GLY A 14 4.74 16.49 8.92
N ASN A 15 4.86 15.30 8.31
CA ASN A 15 5.29 15.17 6.93
C ASN A 15 4.14 15.48 5.96
N LYS A 16 4.48 15.84 4.73
CA LYS A 16 3.55 16.07 3.64
C LYS A 16 3.57 14.89 2.66
N PRO A 17 2.69 13.89 2.80
CA PRO A 17 2.69 12.74 1.92
C PRO A 17 2.23 13.10 0.51
N ILE A 18 2.75 12.35 -0.47
CA ILE A 18 2.34 12.40 -1.86
C ILE A 18 1.78 11.03 -2.25
N ALA A 19 0.50 10.96 -2.52
CA ALA A 19 -0.14 9.78 -3.07
C ALA A 19 0.03 9.78 -4.58
N LEU A 20 0.89 8.89 -5.10
CA LEU A 20 1.14 8.73 -6.52
C LEU A 20 0.19 7.69 -7.11
N LEU A 21 -0.66 8.10 -8.02
CA LEU A 21 -1.52 7.22 -8.80
C LEU A 21 -0.75 6.73 -10.05
N GLY A 22 -0.78 5.43 -10.27
CA GLY A 22 -0.07 4.78 -11.37
C GLY A 22 -0.85 4.77 -12.69
N GLY A 23 -1.39 5.90 -13.15
CA GLY A 23 -2.11 5.96 -14.42
C GLY A 23 -1.25 5.60 -15.63
N GLY A 24 0.01 6.03 -15.66
CA GLY A 24 0.96 5.66 -16.72
C GLY A 24 1.55 4.27 -16.50
N THR A 25 2.06 3.97 -15.30
CA THR A 25 2.65 2.66 -14.99
C THR A 25 1.62 1.52 -14.98
N GLY A 26 0.34 1.82 -14.75
CA GLY A 26 -0.75 0.86 -14.85
C GLY A 26 -0.93 0.28 -16.25
N MET A 27 -0.52 1.00 -17.29
CA MET A 27 -0.54 0.52 -18.68
C MET A 27 0.52 -0.56 -18.95
N ILE A 28 1.57 -0.62 -18.12
CA ILE A 28 2.68 -1.55 -18.27
C ILE A 28 2.51 -2.75 -17.32
N GLY A 29 2.26 -2.48 -16.05
CA GLY A 29 2.13 -3.48 -15.00
C GLY A 29 3.46 -3.85 -14.33
N ASP A 30 3.49 -3.76 -13.01
CA ASP A 30 4.65 -4.08 -12.18
C ASP A 30 4.92 -5.59 -12.14
N PRO A 31 6.12 -6.06 -12.53
CA PRO A 31 6.50 -7.46 -12.44
C PRO A 31 6.90 -7.90 -11.02
N SER A 32 7.16 -6.95 -10.10
CA SER A 32 7.69 -7.22 -8.76
C SER A 32 6.77 -8.15 -7.95
N GLY A 33 7.36 -9.15 -7.28
CA GLY A 33 6.63 -10.10 -6.44
C GLY A 33 5.66 -11.02 -7.18
N ARG A 34 5.84 -11.22 -8.49
CA ARG A 34 4.98 -12.07 -9.34
C ARG A 34 5.80 -13.05 -10.16
N SER A 35 5.18 -14.20 -10.45
CA SER A 35 5.72 -15.21 -11.35
C SER A 35 5.20 -15.07 -12.80
N ASP A 36 4.07 -14.39 -12.99
CA ASP A 36 3.38 -14.30 -14.28
C ASP A 36 3.19 -12.83 -14.70
N MET A 37 3.17 -12.58 -16.02
CA MET A 37 2.91 -11.26 -16.59
C MET A 37 1.51 -10.77 -16.19
N ARG A 38 1.37 -9.49 -15.91
CA ARG A 38 0.06 -8.87 -15.69
C ARG A 38 -0.73 -8.78 -16.99
N GLN A 39 -2.04 -8.95 -16.90
CA GLN A 39 -2.92 -8.58 -18.00
C GLN A 39 -2.91 -7.06 -18.18
N MET A 40 -2.77 -6.61 -19.42
CA MET A 40 -2.84 -5.19 -19.73
C MET A 40 -4.28 -4.70 -19.53
N MET A 41 -4.39 -3.61 -18.77
CA MET A 41 -5.67 -2.94 -18.54
C MET A 41 -5.92 -1.89 -19.62
N THR A 42 -7.20 -1.65 -19.96
CA THR A 42 -7.56 -0.54 -20.83
C THR A 42 -7.38 0.82 -20.12
N PRO A 43 -7.19 1.91 -20.87
CA PRO A 43 -7.11 3.25 -20.27
C PRO A 43 -8.32 3.61 -19.41
N GLU A 44 -9.52 3.19 -19.81
CA GLU A 44 -10.78 3.41 -19.09
C GLU A 44 -10.78 2.68 -17.75
N THR A 45 -10.32 1.42 -17.74
CA THR A 45 -10.17 0.62 -16.51
C THR A 45 -9.16 1.25 -15.56
N ILE A 46 -8.03 1.75 -16.10
CA ILE A 46 -7.00 2.43 -15.31
C ILE A 46 -7.57 3.71 -14.69
N GLN A 47 -8.29 4.52 -15.49
CA GLN A 47 -8.90 5.76 -15.00
C GLN A 47 -9.92 5.47 -13.90
N HIS A 48 -10.81 4.49 -14.12
CA HIS A 48 -11.76 4.05 -13.10
C HIS A 48 -11.05 3.65 -11.79
N ASN A 49 -10.00 2.86 -11.88
CA ASN A 49 -9.23 2.44 -10.71
C ASN A 49 -8.56 3.64 -10.00
N CYS A 50 -8.02 4.59 -10.74
CA CYS A 50 -7.46 5.82 -10.18
C CYS A 50 -8.50 6.61 -9.39
N ASP A 51 -9.72 6.74 -9.92
CA ASP A 51 -10.80 7.47 -9.28
C ASP A 51 -11.27 6.77 -7.99
N ARG A 52 -11.38 5.44 -8.01
CA ARG A 52 -11.69 4.64 -6.81
C ARG A 52 -10.57 4.75 -5.75
N PHE A 53 -9.30 4.74 -6.17
CA PHE A 53 -8.18 4.95 -5.22
C PHE A 53 -8.20 6.35 -4.60
N LYS A 54 -8.50 7.40 -5.37
CA LYS A 54 -8.68 8.75 -4.84
C LYS A 54 -9.71 8.79 -3.72
N GLU A 55 -10.88 8.21 -3.97
CA GLU A 55 -11.97 8.15 -3.00
C GLU A 55 -11.55 7.39 -1.73
N GLN A 56 -10.94 6.22 -1.88
CA GLN A 56 -10.49 5.41 -0.75
C GLN A 56 -9.38 6.10 0.06
N MET A 57 -8.36 6.65 -0.61
CA MET A 57 -7.25 7.31 0.07
C MET A 57 -7.69 8.56 0.84
N SER A 58 -8.69 9.29 0.33
CA SER A 58 -9.21 10.49 0.98
C SER A 58 -9.90 10.22 2.33
N LYS A 59 -10.23 8.97 2.62
CA LYS A 59 -10.72 8.57 3.96
C LYS A 59 -9.58 8.45 4.99
N PHE A 60 -8.36 8.24 4.54
CA PHE A 60 -7.18 8.04 5.41
C PHE A 60 -6.33 9.30 5.53
N ILE A 61 -6.14 9.99 4.42
CA ILE A 61 -5.19 11.09 4.26
C ILE A 61 -5.95 12.38 4.10
N ASP A 62 -5.55 13.39 4.83
CA ASP A 62 -6.04 14.76 4.65
C ASP A 62 -5.34 15.40 3.46
N PHE A 63 -6.07 15.55 2.34
CA PHE A 63 -5.61 16.19 1.12
C PHE A 63 -5.98 17.68 1.03
N SER A 64 -6.41 18.30 2.14
CA SER A 64 -6.61 19.75 2.16
C SER A 64 -5.31 20.49 1.86
N GLU A 65 -5.44 21.77 1.48
CA GLU A 65 -4.32 22.58 1.00
C GLU A 65 -3.11 22.53 1.96
N GLY A 66 -1.95 22.20 1.40
CA GLY A 66 -0.70 22.14 2.15
C GLY A 66 -0.47 20.87 2.97
N LYS A 67 -1.48 19.98 3.15
CA LYS A 67 -1.39 18.80 4.01
C LYS A 67 -0.87 17.56 3.29
N ALA A 68 -1.34 17.31 2.08
CA ALA A 68 -0.88 16.21 1.23
C ALA A 68 -1.12 16.55 -0.24
N LEU A 69 -0.49 15.77 -1.13
CA LEU A 69 -0.72 15.86 -2.57
C LEU A 69 -1.22 14.53 -3.11
N MET A 70 -2.06 14.60 -4.13
CA MET A 70 -2.44 13.46 -4.94
C MET A 70 -2.08 13.78 -6.38
N VAL A 71 -1.23 12.96 -7.00
CA VAL A 71 -0.70 13.16 -8.34
C VAL A 71 -0.79 11.88 -9.16
N ASN A 72 -0.83 12.00 -10.48
CA ASN A 72 -0.91 10.88 -11.41
C ASN A 72 0.36 10.85 -12.27
N ASN A 73 1.08 9.73 -12.32
CA ASN A 73 2.30 9.64 -13.13
C ASN A 73 2.03 9.65 -14.64
N ALA A 74 0.78 9.48 -15.08
CA ALA A 74 0.40 9.71 -16.48
C ALA A 74 0.71 11.15 -16.93
N ASP A 75 0.65 12.13 -16.01
CA ASP A 75 0.90 13.55 -16.32
C ASP A 75 2.31 13.84 -16.85
N TRP A 76 3.27 12.97 -16.57
CA TRP A 76 4.63 13.07 -17.11
C TRP A 76 5.03 11.87 -17.95
N LEU A 77 4.69 10.63 -17.60
CA LEU A 77 5.12 9.44 -18.34
C LEU A 77 4.55 9.40 -19.75
N MET A 78 3.30 9.82 -19.95
CA MET A 78 2.63 9.78 -21.26
C MET A 78 3.20 10.80 -22.25
N ASN A 79 3.90 11.82 -21.76
CA ASN A 79 4.48 12.88 -22.57
C ASN A 79 5.99 12.73 -22.80
N LEU A 80 6.60 11.66 -22.31
CA LEU A 80 8.03 11.40 -22.47
C LEU A 80 8.34 10.98 -23.92
N ASN A 81 9.34 11.64 -24.51
CA ASN A 81 9.90 11.20 -25.78
C ASN A 81 10.83 10.00 -25.54
N TYR A 82 10.60 8.91 -26.26
CA TYR A 82 11.37 7.68 -26.08
C TYR A 82 12.88 7.87 -26.29
N ILE A 83 13.28 8.61 -27.31
CA ILE A 83 14.70 8.86 -27.60
C ILE A 83 15.34 9.73 -26.52
N GLU A 84 14.62 10.73 -26.02
CA GLU A 84 15.10 11.57 -24.93
C GLU A 84 15.28 10.75 -23.65
N VAL A 85 14.34 9.87 -23.32
CA VAL A 85 14.46 8.96 -22.16
C VAL A 85 15.69 8.06 -22.31
N LEU A 86 15.88 7.43 -23.46
CA LEU A 86 17.07 6.60 -23.70
C LEU A 86 18.37 7.40 -23.56
N ARG A 87 18.39 8.63 -24.02
CA ARG A 87 19.59 9.48 -24.00
C ARG A 87 19.88 10.06 -22.62
N GLU A 88 18.85 10.52 -21.90
CA GLU A 88 18.99 11.27 -20.65
C GLU A 88 18.89 10.40 -19.39
N VAL A 89 18.15 9.31 -19.47
CA VAL A 89 17.89 8.40 -18.34
C VAL A 89 18.65 7.09 -18.52
N GLY A 90 18.64 6.53 -19.71
CA GLY A 90 19.25 5.23 -20.03
C GLY A 90 20.69 5.05 -19.55
N PRO A 91 21.63 6.03 -19.73
CA PRO A 91 23.01 5.89 -19.28
C PRO A 91 23.19 5.70 -17.77
N HIS A 92 22.17 6.01 -16.98
CA HIS A 92 22.20 5.85 -15.52
C HIS A 92 21.83 4.45 -15.06
N PHE A 93 21.34 3.58 -15.97
CA PHE A 93 20.91 2.21 -15.67
C PHE A 93 21.85 1.18 -16.31
N SER A 94 22.37 0.27 -15.50
CA SER A 94 23.14 -0.87 -15.97
C SER A 94 22.23 -2.09 -16.10
N VAL A 95 22.09 -2.62 -17.31
CA VAL A 95 21.28 -3.82 -17.58
C VAL A 95 21.70 -5.00 -16.67
N ASN A 96 23.00 -5.21 -16.49
CA ASN A 96 23.48 -6.29 -15.62
C ASN A 96 23.04 -6.11 -14.16
N ARG A 97 23.06 -4.90 -13.64
CA ARG A 97 22.57 -4.59 -12.28
C ARG A 97 21.06 -4.76 -12.18
N MET A 98 20.33 -4.34 -13.20
CA MET A 98 18.86 -4.51 -13.24
C MET A 98 18.50 -6.00 -13.25
N LEU A 99 19.12 -6.80 -14.10
CA LEU A 99 18.87 -8.25 -14.17
C LEU A 99 19.24 -8.99 -12.88
N ALA A 100 20.20 -8.48 -12.11
CA ALA A 100 20.57 -9.03 -10.80
C ALA A 100 19.58 -8.65 -9.68
N ALA A 101 18.66 -7.73 -9.92
CA ALA A 101 17.67 -7.30 -8.93
C ALA A 101 16.66 -8.40 -8.63
N GLU A 102 16.29 -8.54 -7.35
CA GLU A 102 15.38 -9.60 -6.88
C GLU A 102 14.01 -9.55 -7.56
N CYS A 103 13.51 -8.33 -7.86
CA CYS A 103 12.23 -8.14 -8.54
C CYS A 103 12.16 -8.78 -9.95
N TYR A 104 13.31 -9.05 -10.59
CA TYR A 104 13.36 -9.70 -11.90
C TYR A 104 13.68 -11.18 -11.86
N LYS A 105 14.34 -11.69 -10.82
CA LYS A 105 14.81 -13.09 -10.76
C LYS A 105 13.71 -14.11 -11.01
N GLN A 106 12.55 -13.95 -10.33
CA GLN A 106 11.43 -14.88 -10.49
C GLN A 106 10.81 -14.82 -11.88
N ARG A 107 10.86 -13.65 -12.53
CA ARG A 107 10.33 -13.47 -13.89
C ARG A 107 11.30 -14.02 -14.95
N MET A 108 12.60 -13.96 -14.72
CA MET A 108 13.59 -14.48 -15.67
C MET A 108 13.42 -15.96 -15.97
N GLU A 109 13.02 -16.77 -14.98
CA GLU A 109 12.78 -18.21 -15.15
C GLU A 109 11.63 -18.50 -16.13
N LYS A 110 10.62 -17.62 -16.20
CA LYS A 110 9.43 -17.75 -17.07
C LYS A 110 9.46 -16.83 -18.30
N GLY A 111 10.53 -16.08 -18.47
CA GLY A 111 10.68 -15.11 -19.55
C GLY A 111 10.22 -13.71 -19.16
N LEU A 112 11.19 -12.81 -18.94
CA LEU A 112 10.97 -11.38 -18.68
C LEU A 112 10.83 -10.63 -20.01
N THR A 113 9.71 -9.96 -20.22
CA THR A 113 9.52 -9.14 -21.43
C THR A 113 10.25 -7.80 -21.32
N PHE A 114 10.57 -7.18 -22.47
CA PHE A 114 11.14 -5.85 -22.52
C PHE A 114 10.21 -4.79 -21.87
N LEU A 115 8.91 -4.96 -22.00
CA LEU A 115 7.90 -4.12 -21.34
C LEU A 115 8.09 -4.15 -19.81
N GLU A 116 8.10 -5.33 -19.21
CA GLU A 116 8.26 -5.52 -17.76
C GLU A 116 9.63 -5.05 -17.27
N PHE A 117 10.69 -5.27 -18.08
CA PHE A 117 12.04 -4.84 -17.77
C PHE A 117 12.16 -3.31 -17.63
N ASN A 118 11.40 -2.56 -18.40
CA ASN A 118 11.38 -1.10 -18.32
C ASN A 118 10.61 -0.54 -17.11
N TYR A 119 9.85 -1.35 -16.38
CA TYR A 119 9.05 -0.87 -15.25
C TYR A 119 9.91 -0.20 -14.17
N MET A 120 11.05 -0.78 -13.82
CA MET A 120 11.99 -0.19 -12.85
C MET A 120 12.45 1.22 -13.27
N ILE A 121 12.71 1.44 -14.55
CA ILE A 121 13.13 2.74 -15.08
C ILE A 121 12.00 3.76 -14.92
N MET A 122 10.75 3.37 -15.21
CA MET A 122 9.59 4.25 -15.06
C MET A 122 9.34 4.65 -13.62
N GLN A 123 9.39 3.71 -12.68
CA GLN A 123 9.23 4.03 -11.26
C GLN A 123 10.40 4.87 -10.73
N ALA A 124 11.62 4.63 -11.19
CA ALA A 124 12.75 5.48 -10.86
C ALA A 124 12.58 6.91 -11.41
N TYR A 125 12.03 7.04 -12.62
CA TYR A 125 11.70 8.33 -13.20
C TYR A 125 10.57 9.04 -12.43
N ASP A 126 9.57 8.31 -11.93
CA ASP A 126 8.54 8.86 -11.07
C ASP A 126 9.13 9.51 -9.82
N PHE A 127 10.05 8.81 -9.14
CA PHE A 127 10.69 9.38 -7.96
C PHE A 127 11.54 10.61 -8.29
N PHE A 128 12.27 10.56 -9.39
CA PHE A 128 13.02 11.70 -9.90
C PHE A 128 12.10 12.90 -10.22
N ALA A 129 10.98 12.68 -10.90
CA ALA A 129 10.00 13.72 -11.23
C ALA A 129 9.35 14.31 -9.97
N LEU A 130 9.02 13.47 -8.99
CA LEU A 130 8.47 13.90 -7.70
C LEU A 130 9.49 14.72 -6.91
N TYR A 131 10.77 14.31 -6.93
CA TYR A 131 11.84 15.07 -6.30
C TYR A 131 11.97 16.47 -6.92
N GLN A 132 12.03 16.56 -8.25
CA GLN A 132 12.17 17.84 -8.95
C GLN A 132 10.96 18.76 -8.78
N ARG A 133 9.75 18.21 -8.85
CA ARG A 133 8.51 19.01 -8.85
C ARG A 133 8.06 19.40 -7.45
N TYR A 134 8.27 18.54 -6.48
CA TYR A 134 7.68 18.68 -5.14
C TYR A 134 8.69 18.55 -4.00
N GLY A 135 9.97 18.34 -4.29
CA GLY A 135 10.99 18.11 -3.27
C GLY A 135 10.81 16.79 -2.51
N CYS A 136 10.12 15.81 -3.11
CA CYS A 136 9.90 14.51 -2.49
C CYS A 136 11.22 13.75 -2.34
N ASN A 137 11.67 13.53 -1.11
CA ASN A 137 12.96 12.94 -0.79
C ASN A 137 12.88 11.54 -0.14
N LEU A 138 11.68 11.01 0.07
CA LEU A 138 11.45 9.68 0.61
C LEU A 138 10.40 8.94 -0.21
N GLN A 139 10.72 7.73 -0.68
CA GLN A 139 9.75 6.80 -1.24
C GLN A 139 9.62 5.57 -0.33
N PHE A 140 8.40 5.09 -0.12
CA PHE A 140 8.16 3.88 0.65
C PHE A 140 7.17 2.95 -0.04
N GLY A 141 7.28 1.66 0.24
CA GLY A 141 6.43 0.63 -0.30
C GLY A 141 6.63 -0.72 0.39
N GLY A 142 6.07 -1.78 -0.16
CA GLY A 142 6.35 -3.14 0.30
C GLY A 142 7.79 -3.58 -0.03
N ASP A 143 8.24 -4.66 0.59
CA ASP A 143 9.60 -5.20 0.36
C ASP A 143 9.85 -5.58 -1.10
N ASP A 144 8.79 -5.97 -1.83
CA ASP A 144 8.83 -6.25 -3.27
C ASP A 144 9.19 -5.02 -4.12
N GLN A 145 9.02 -3.81 -3.59
CA GLN A 145 9.32 -2.54 -4.26
C GLN A 145 10.75 -2.04 -4.04
N TRP A 146 11.54 -2.71 -3.21
CA TRP A 146 12.86 -2.25 -2.80
C TRP A 146 13.78 -1.91 -3.99
N GLY A 147 13.89 -2.82 -4.97
CA GLY A 147 14.72 -2.62 -6.15
C GLY A 147 14.29 -1.41 -6.99
N ASN A 148 12.97 -1.23 -7.18
CA ASN A 148 12.42 -0.09 -7.93
C ASN A 148 12.69 1.23 -7.21
N MET A 149 12.54 1.27 -5.87
CA MET A 149 12.78 2.48 -5.07
C MET A 149 14.27 2.86 -5.06
N LEU A 150 15.18 1.89 -4.90
CA LEU A 150 16.63 2.14 -4.96
C LEU A 150 17.08 2.64 -6.32
N ALA A 151 16.48 2.15 -7.40
CA ALA A 151 16.75 2.66 -8.75
C ALA A 151 16.42 4.17 -8.85
N GLY A 152 15.35 4.62 -8.18
CA GLY A 152 14.96 6.02 -8.09
C GLY A 152 15.94 6.87 -7.27
N THR A 153 16.36 6.39 -6.10
CA THR A 153 17.36 7.10 -5.29
C THR A 153 18.68 7.27 -6.04
N GLU A 154 19.10 6.23 -6.77
CA GLU A 154 20.31 6.26 -7.57
C GLU A 154 20.20 7.22 -8.78
N LEU A 155 19.04 7.27 -9.43
CA LEU A 155 18.79 8.21 -10.54
C LEU A 155 18.86 9.67 -10.04
N ILE A 156 18.25 9.99 -8.90
CA ILE A 156 18.31 11.31 -8.27
C ILE A 156 19.75 11.67 -7.96
N ARG A 157 20.50 10.76 -7.33
CA ARG A 157 21.91 10.98 -7.00
C ARG A 157 22.76 11.26 -8.23
N ARG A 158 22.59 10.49 -9.31
CA ARG A 158 23.39 10.62 -10.53
C ARG A 158 23.05 11.86 -11.34
N LYS A 159 21.76 12.20 -11.45
CA LYS A 159 21.32 13.34 -12.26
C LYS A 159 21.39 14.67 -11.52
N LEU A 160 21.10 14.69 -10.22
CA LEU A 160 20.98 15.93 -9.45
C LEU A 160 22.11 16.14 -8.43
N GLY A 161 22.92 15.10 -8.14
CA GLY A 161 23.91 15.16 -7.05
C GLY A 161 23.26 15.33 -5.68
N LYS A 162 22.02 14.84 -5.51
CA LYS A 162 21.22 14.98 -4.31
C LYS A 162 20.91 13.60 -3.70
N ASP A 163 20.64 13.59 -2.40
CA ASP A 163 20.26 12.37 -1.68
C ASP A 163 18.74 12.25 -1.61
N ALA A 164 18.26 11.02 -1.74
CA ALA A 164 16.91 10.61 -1.48
C ALA A 164 16.92 9.24 -0.79
N SER A 165 15.87 8.94 -0.04
CA SER A 165 15.78 7.74 0.80
C SER A 165 14.67 6.82 0.33
N ALA A 166 14.85 5.51 0.58
CA ALA A 166 13.84 4.50 0.39
C ALA A 166 13.57 3.77 1.71
N MET A 167 12.31 3.40 1.95
CA MET A 167 11.90 2.66 3.14
C MET A 167 10.89 1.58 2.76
N THR A 168 11.04 0.38 3.31
CA THR A 168 10.06 -0.69 3.13
C THR A 168 9.22 -0.90 4.37
N ILE A 169 8.01 -1.41 4.17
CA ILE A 169 7.14 -1.96 5.19
C ILE A 169 7.01 -3.46 4.96
N THR A 170 7.21 -4.22 6.03
CA THR A 170 7.03 -5.67 6.01
C THR A 170 5.58 -6.05 5.70
N LEU A 171 5.39 -7.17 5.03
CA LEU A 171 4.06 -7.73 4.82
C LEU A 171 3.39 -8.08 6.16
N LEU A 172 2.11 -7.78 6.25
CA LEU A 172 1.29 -8.22 7.37
C LEU A 172 0.98 -9.71 7.19
N LEU A 173 1.70 -10.55 7.93
CA LEU A 173 1.51 -11.98 7.97
C LEU A 173 0.79 -12.37 9.25
N ASN A 174 -0.05 -13.41 9.18
CA ASN A 174 -0.62 -14.04 10.38
C ASN A 174 0.43 -14.93 11.08
N SER A 175 0.08 -15.51 12.22
CA SER A 175 0.93 -16.41 13.00
C SER A 175 1.37 -17.67 12.26
N GLU A 176 0.65 -18.06 11.19
CA GLU A 176 1.01 -19.17 10.31
C GLU A 176 1.94 -18.74 9.14
N GLY A 177 2.36 -17.48 9.08
CA GLY A 177 3.19 -16.94 8.00
C GLY A 177 2.42 -16.64 6.70
N LYS A 178 1.09 -16.67 6.72
CA LYS A 178 0.26 -16.36 5.56
C LYS A 178 -0.08 -14.87 5.51
N LYS A 179 -0.15 -14.32 4.30
CA LYS A 179 -0.53 -12.91 4.06
C LYS A 179 -1.96 -12.65 4.55
N MET A 180 -2.12 -11.69 5.45
CA MET A 180 -3.44 -11.24 5.94
C MET A 180 -4.20 -10.44 4.87
N GLY A 181 -5.52 -10.29 5.08
CA GLY A 181 -6.42 -9.63 4.13
C GLY A 181 -6.93 -10.53 3.03
N LYS A 182 -6.78 -11.86 3.17
CA LYS A 182 -7.38 -12.86 2.29
C LYS A 182 -8.16 -13.89 3.10
N THR A 183 -9.33 -14.27 2.59
CA THR A 183 -10.15 -15.38 3.08
C THR A 183 -10.17 -16.50 2.04
N GLN A 184 -10.81 -17.62 2.33
CA GLN A 184 -11.06 -18.68 1.34
C GLN A 184 -11.89 -18.18 0.15
N SER A 185 -12.76 -17.20 0.37
CA SER A 185 -13.61 -16.57 -0.65
C SER A 185 -12.94 -15.42 -1.41
N GLY A 186 -11.70 -15.04 -1.07
CA GLY A 186 -10.96 -13.98 -1.77
C GLY A 186 -10.37 -12.91 -0.86
N ALA A 187 -10.10 -11.73 -1.43
CA ALA A 187 -9.54 -10.60 -0.70
C ALA A 187 -10.62 -9.89 0.15
N VAL A 188 -10.20 -9.38 1.31
CA VAL A 188 -10.99 -8.44 2.11
C VAL A 188 -10.71 -7.03 1.58
N TRP A 189 -11.71 -6.43 0.97
CA TRP A 189 -11.60 -5.15 0.30
C TRP A 189 -11.91 -3.99 1.24
N LEU A 190 -11.31 -2.83 0.97
CA LEU A 190 -11.68 -1.56 1.62
C LEU A 190 -12.91 -0.92 0.95
N ASP A 191 -13.28 -1.42 -0.22
CA ASP A 191 -14.45 -1.01 -0.98
C ASP A 191 -15.71 -1.66 -0.40
N PRO A 192 -16.71 -0.89 0.09
CA PRO A 192 -17.91 -1.44 0.70
C PRO A 192 -18.81 -2.22 -0.28
N ASP A 193 -18.66 -1.97 -1.58
CA ASP A 193 -19.41 -2.70 -2.63
C ASP A 193 -18.85 -4.12 -2.86
N LYS A 194 -17.61 -4.37 -2.40
CA LYS A 194 -16.92 -5.68 -2.55
C LYS A 194 -16.83 -6.47 -1.25
N THR A 195 -16.69 -5.79 -0.13
CA THR A 195 -16.72 -6.35 1.23
C THR A 195 -17.53 -5.39 2.09
N SER A 196 -18.71 -5.81 2.52
CA SER A 196 -19.58 -4.97 3.35
C SER A 196 -18.88 -4.57 4.66
N PRO A 197 -19.26 -3.43 5.29
CA PRO A 197 -18.71 -3.01 6.56
C PRO A 197 -18.84 -4.09 7.65
N PHE A 198 -19.93 -4.87 7.64
CA PHE A 198 -20.14 -5.96 8.58
C PHE A 198 -19.16 -7.14 8.34
N GLU A 199 -18.99 -7.57 7.08
CA GLU A 199 -18.02 -8.62 6.73
C GLU A 199 -16.58 -8.18 7.02
N PHE A 200 -16.26 -6.90 6.77
CA PHE A 200 -14.97 -6.31 7.11
C PHE A 200 -14.74 -6.34 8.64
N TYR A 201 -15.73 -5.94 9.43
CA TYR A 201 -15.70 -6.02 10.89
C TYR A 201 -15.51 -7.48 11.36
N GLN A 202 -16.28 -8.42 10.84
CA GLN A 202 -16.21 -9.83 11.21
C GLN A 202 -14.84 -10.45 10.88
N TYR A 203 -14.24 -10.09 9.78
CA TYR A 203 -12.89 -10.55 9.44
C TYR A 203 -11.89 -10.21 10.55
N TRP A 204 -11.86 -8.96 11.00
CA TRP A 204 -10.93 -8.51 12.03
C TRP A 204 -11.31 -9.02 13.42
N ARG A 205 -12.60 -9.20 13.68
CA ARG A 205 -13.12 -9.78 14.93
C ARG A 205 -12.75 -11.25 15.10
N ASN A 206 -12.51 -11.97 14.01
CA ASN A 206 -12.26 -13.42 13.98
C ASN A 206 -10.81 -13.82 13.71
N ILE A 207 -9.86 -12.88 13.77
CA ILE A 207 -8.43 -13.23 13.63
C ILE A 207 -7.94 -14.05 14.84
N ALA A 208 -6.81 -14.73 14.67
CA ALA A 208 -6.23 -15.52 15.75
C ALA A 208 -5.78 -14.65 16.95
N ASP A 209 -5.85 -15.19 18.16
CA ASP A 209 -5.41 -14.49 19.39
C ASP A 209 -3.96 -14.03 19.30
N ALA A 210 -3.08 -14.85 18.70
CA ALA A 210 -1.68 -14.54 18.50
C ALA A 210 -1.42 -13.35 17.58
N ASP A 211 -2.40 -12.93 16.78
CA ASP A 211 -2.25 -11.88 15.78
C ASP A 211 -2.84 -10.53 16.21
N VAL A 212 -3.77 -10.52 17.20
CA VAL A 212 -4.59 -9.35 17.48
C VAL A 212 -3.77 -8.14 17.93
N LEU A 213 -2.86 -8.28 18.87
CA LEU A 213 -2.07 -7.17 19.41
C LEU A 213 -1.10 -6.61 18.37
N LYS A 214 -0.50 -7.48 17.56
CA LYS A 214 0.30 -7.07 16.41
C LYS A 214 -0.52 -6.23 15.42
N CYS A 215 -1.74 -6.67 15.09
CA CYS A 215 -2.62 -5.94 14.19
C CYS A 215 -3.06 -4.60 14.77
N ILE A 216 -3.39 -4.53 16.06
CA ILE A 216 -3.72 -3.27 16.74
C ILE A 216 -2.55 -2.29 16.60
N ARG A 217 -1.33 -2.73 16.93
CA ARG A 217 -0.12 -1.92 16.90
C ARG A 217 0.23 -1.41 15.50
N MET A 218 0.03 -2.24 14.48
CA MET A 218 0.39 -1.90 13.09
C MET A 218 -0.68 -1.09 12.37
N LEU A 219 -1.96 -1.35 12.62
CA LEU A 219 -3.06 -0.87 11.78
C LEU A 219 -3.93 0.20 12.44
N THR A 220 -3.95 0.31 13.77
CA THR A 220 -4.75 1.33 14.47
C THR A 220 -3.93 2.57 14.79
N PHE A 221 -4.60 3.65 15.18
CA PHE A 221 -3.99 4.91 15.62
C PHE A 221 -4.27 5.19 17.10
N LEU A 222 -4.55 4.13 17.87
CA LEU A 222 -4.68 4.21 19.32
C LEU A 222 -3.35 4.68 19.95
N PRO A 223 -3.41 5.40 21.08
CA PRO A 223 -2.21 5.77 21.84
C PRO A 223 -1.39 4.51 22.22
N LEU A 224 -0.06 4.62 22.16
CA LEU A 224 0.82 3.48 22.47
C LEU A 224 0.64 2.98 23.88
N GLU A 225 0.39 3.88 24.85
CA GLU A 225 0.13 3.51 26.24
C GLU A 225 -1.09 2.61 26.40
N GLU A 226 -2.14 2.84 25.62
CA GLU A 226 -3.34 1.98 25.60
C GLU A 226 -3.02 0.61 24.99
N ILE A 227 -2.23 0.58 23.93
CA ILE A 227 -1.82 -0.67 23.26
C ILE A 227 -0.89 -1.47 24.19
N ASP A 228 0.08 -0.81 24.81
CA ASP A 228 1.05 -1.44 25.72
C ASP A 228 0.35 -2.03 26.94
N ALA A 229 -0.71 -1.40 27.44
CA ALA A 229 -1.55 -1.95 28.50
C ALA A 229 -2.25 -3.26 28.10
N MET A 230 -2.47 -3.51 26.82
CA MET A 230 -3.05 -4.75 26.31
C MET A 230 -2.03 -5.90 26.19
N ASP A 231 -0.72 -5.64 26.28
CA ASP A 231 0.32 -6.68 26.12
C ASP A 231 0.23 -7.79 27.19
N SER A 232 -0.37 -7.49 28.34
CA SER A 232 -0.63 -8.45 29.42
C SER A 232 -1.98 -9.18 29.31
N TRP A 233 -2.77 -8.91 28.26
CA TRP A 233 -4.10 -9.48 28.11
C TRP A 233 -4.03 -10.93 27.63
N GLU A 234 -4.82 -11.79 28.28
CA GLU A 234 -4.91 -13.22 27.97
C GLU A 234 -6.38 -13.69 27.94
N GLY A 235 -6.61 -14.83 27.33
CA GLY A 235 -7.92 -15.51 27.33
C GLY A 235 -9.05 -14.59 26.84
N SER A 236 -10.07 -14.37 27.66
CA SER A 236 -11.25 -13.58 27.32
C SER A 236 -10.95 -12.10 27.04
N GLN A 237 -9.84 -11.55 27.56
CA GLN A 237 -9.43 -10.18 27.31
C GLN A 237 -9.00 -9.99 25.85
N LEU A 238 -8.42 -11.02 25.20
CA LEU A 238 -8.09 -10.97 23.78
C LEU A 238 -9.34 -10.84 22.89
N ASN A 239 -10.48 -11.37 23.34
CA ASN A 239 -11.75 -11.13 22.63
C ASN A 239 -12.15 -9.66 22.65
N LYS A 240 -11.88 -8.94 23.74
CA LYS A 240 -12.09 -7.50 23.82
C LYS A 240 -11.10 -6.75 22.90
N ALA A 241 -9.84 -7.19 22.86
CA ALA A 241 -8.86 -6.62 21.94
C ALA A 241 -9.27 -6.79 20.47
N LYS A 242 -9.84 -7.95 20.09
CA LYS A 242 -10.39 -8.17 18.74
C LYS A 242 -11.58 -7.27 18.43
N GLU A 243 -12.46 -6.99 19.41
CA GLU A 243 -13.55 -6.01 19.24
C GLU A 243 -13.01 -4.60 19.01
N ILE A 244 -12.01 -4.18 19.78
CA ILE A 244 -11.35 -2.89 19.61
C ILE A 244 -10.73 -2.80 18.22
N LEU A 245 -9.97 -3.81 17.80
CA LEU A 245 -9.36 -3.85 16.47
C LEU A 245 -10.41 -3.73 15.37
N ALA A 246 -11.43 -4.58 15.40
CA ALA A 246 -12.49 -4.59 14.40
C ALA A 246 -13.24 -3.26 14.32
N TYR A 247 -13.53 -2.67 15.48
CA TYR A 247 -14.19 -1.37 15.58
C TYR A 247 -13.34 -0.25 14.99
N GLU A 248 -12.09 -0.11 15.43
CA GLU A 248 -11.18 0.95 14.98
C GLU A 248 -10.91 0.87 13.48
N LEU A 249 -10.71 -0.33 12.93
CA LEU A 249 -10.49 -0.50 11.51
C LEU A 249 -11.74 -0.22 10.68
N THR A 250 -12.91 -0.67 11.13
CA THR A 250 -14.17 -0.41 10.43
C THR A 250 -14.53 1.08 10.47
N LYS A 251 -14.34 1.74 11.61
CA LYS A 251 -14.50 3.18 11.78
C LYS A 251 -13.60 3.95 10.79
N MET A 252 -12.35 3.56 10.68
CA MET A 252 -11.36 4.24 9.82
C MET A 252 -11.66 4.05 8.34
N VAL A 253 -12.07 2.84 7.91
CA VAL A 253 -12.27 2.49 6.50
C VAL A 253 -13.65 2.90 5.99
N HIS A 254 -14.67 2.74 6.79
CA HIS A 254 -16.06 2.99 6.40
C HIS A 254 -16.62 4.24 7.08
N SER A 255 -16.99 4.16 8.34
CA SER A 255 -17.39 5.27 9.19
C SER A 255 -17.63 4.79 10.62
N GLU A 256 -17.76 5.72 11.57
CA GLU A 256 -18.13 5.41 12.95
C GLU A 256 -19.55 4.82 13.03
N GLU A 257 -20.48 5.31 12.21
CA GLU A 257 -21.86 4.78 12.13
C GLU A 257 -21.85 3.30 11.71
N GLU A 258 -21.10 2.97 10.65
CA GLU A 258 -20.99 1.59 10.16
C GLU A 258 -20.25 0.69 11.17
N ALA A 259 -19.26 1.19 11.89
CA ALA A 259 -18.58 0.45 12.95
C ALA A 259 -19.53 0.14 14.11
N ASN A 260 -20.36 1.09 14.53
CA ASN A 260 -21.37 0.88 15.57
C ASN A 260 -22.40 -0.18 15.14
N LYS A 261 -22.96 -0.06 13.94
CA LYS A 261 -23.92 -1.03 13.39
C LYS A 261 -23.33 -2.45 13.32
N ALA A 262 -22.09 -2.56 12.82
CA ALA A 262 -21.41 -3.84 12.71
C ALA A 262 -21.14 -4.47 14.09
N GLN A 263 -20.71 -3.66 15.06
CA GLN A 263 -20.47 -4.13 16.44
C GLN A 263 -21.75 -4.60 17.13
N GLU A 264 -22.84 -3.83 17.03
CA GLU A 264 -24.15 -4.19 17.61
C GLU A 264 -24.69 -5.48 16.98
N SER A 265 -24.64 -5.58 15.64
CA SER A 265 -25.06 -6.80 14.93
C SER A 265 -24.22 -8.02 15.32
N SER A 266 -22.91 -7.84 15.44
CA SER A 266 -22.00 -8.90 15.89
C SER A 266 -22.35 -9.38 17.31
N ARG A 267 -22.55 -8.46 18.25
CA ARG A 267 -22.92 -8.80 19.63
C ARG A 267 -24.30 -9.50 19.73
N ALA A 268 -25.28 -9.08 18.94
CA ALA A 268 -26.59 -9.70 18.88
C ALA A 268 -26.52 -11.16 18.39
N LEU A 269 -25.70 -11.45 17.39
CA LEU A 269 -25.50 -12.83 16.90
C LEU A 269 -24.86 -13.74 17.95
N PHE A 270 -23.91 -13.25 18.71
CA PHE A 270 -23.25 -14.05 19.77
C PHE A 270 -24.07 -14.17 21.06
N SER A 271 -24.97 -13.24 21.35
CA SER A 271 -25.86 -13.33 22.50
C SER A 271 -27.01 -14.34 22.27
N GLN A 272 -27.46 -14.53 21.05
CA GLN A 272 -28.50 -15.51 20.70
C GLN A 272 -27.98 -16.96 20.62
N GLY A 273 -26.66 -17.17 20.50
CA GLY A 273 -26.04 -18.48 20.47
C GLY A 273 -25.83 -19.13 21.86
N ASN A 274 -26.12 -18.42 22.95
CA ASN A 274 -26.01 -18.89 24.34
C ASN A 274 -27.37 -19.12 25.03
N ALA A 275 -28.45 -19.26 24.26
CA ALA A 275 -29.79 -19.60 24.79
C ALA A 275 -30.18 -21.05 24.50
#